data_84c188945074fbbd2a53253d75083da0
#
_entry.id   84c188945074fbbd2a53253d75083da0
#
_cell.length_a   1.000
_cell.length_b   1.000
_cell.length_c   1.000
_cell.angle_alpha   90.00
_cell.angle_beta   90.00
_cell.angle_gamma   90.00
#
_symmetry.space_group_name_H-M   'P 1'
#
loop_
_entity.id
_entity.type
_entity.pdbx_description
1 polymer ?
#
loop_
_entity_poly.entity_id
_entity_poly.type
_entity_poly.pdbx_seq_one_letter_code
_entity_poly.pdbx_strand_id
1 'polypeptide(L)'
;MTIEEMKKRKRELGYSNEQVAALSGVPLSTVQKIFGGSTQSPRYDTLLKLERTLRPGTPEVSPDTETVYKTVYTPTPARPSVIREPGAAYHAEKKQGTYTLDDYYALPEEQRAELIDGVIYDMGAPTTVHQHVLGEVFYRFRAYVKENKGQCKVYAAPTDVQLDCDDRTMVQPDLMVLCDRKKLLRRCIFGAPDFVLEILSPSTRRKDITIKSGKYAAAGVREYWIIDPDREKILVFDFEHDDFPVIYTFDDQVPVKIWEDRFCINFPEIRDELREIYGSLEE
;
A
#
# COMPACT_ATOMS: atom_id res chain seq x y z
N MET A 1 9.77 12.41 8.65
CA MET A 1 10.99 12.54 9.51
C MET A 1 11.72 11.21 9.53
N THR A 2 13.04 11.23 9.40
CA THR A 2 13.89 10.05 9.62
C THR A 2 13.93 9.66 11.11
N ILE A 3 14.32 8.43 11.45
CA ILE A 3 14.47 8.02 12.86
C ILE A 3 15.46 8.91 13.61
N GLU A 4 16.53 9.33 12.96
CA GLU A 4 17.52 10.21 13.58
C GLU A 4 16.95 11.62 13.82
N GLU A 5 16.15 12.15 12.91
CA GLU A 5 15.41 13.41 13.13
C GLU A 5 14.39 13.27 14.25
N MET A 6 13.69 12.13 14.34
CA MET A 6 12.78 11.85 15.46
C MET A 6 13.51 11.75 16.79
N LYS A 7 14.68 11.12 16.83
CA LYS A 7 15.56 11.07 18.03
C LYS A 7 16.03 12.46 18.43
N LYS A 8 16.43 13.29 17.46
CA LYS A 8 16.83 14.69 17.72
C LYS A 8 15.65 15.47 18.28
N ARG A 9 14.48 15.37 17.62
CA ARG A 9 13.27 16.10 18.03
C ARG A 9 12.76 15.67 19.40
N LYS A 10 12.80 14.37 19.71
CA LYS A 10 12.50 13.83 21.03
C LYS A 10 13.35 14.50 22.12
N ARG A 11 14.67 14.66 21.87
CA ARG A 11 15.59 15.33 22.80
C ARG A 11 15.27 16.81 22.96
N GLU A 12 14.96 17.52 21.87
CA GLU A 12 14.56 18.93 21.90
C GLU A 12 13.28 19.16 22.70
N LEU A 13 12.31 18.22 22.61
CA LEU A 13 11.06 18.26 23.36
C LEU A 13 11.22 17.76 24.82
N GLY A 14 12.37 17.22 25.20
CA GLY A 14 12.61 16.65 26.53
C GLY A 14 11.80 15.38 26.82
N TYR A 15 11.25 14.71 25.80
CA TYR A 15 10.40 13.54 26.02
C TYR A 15 11.21 12.29 26.36
N SER A 16 10.73 11.54 27.37
CA SER A 16 11.19 10.18 27.66
C SER A 16 10.60 9.18 26.64
N ASN A 17 11.11 7.95 26.58
CA ASN A 17 10.52 6.91 25.74
C ASN A 17 9.10 6.54 26.18
N GLU A 18 8.84 6.59 27.49
CA GLU A 18 7.53 6.36 28.09
C GLU A 18 6.52 7.44 27.67
N GLN A 19 6.95 8.70 27.66
CA GLN A 19 6.09 9.82 27.20
C GLN A 19 5.80 9.70 25.71
N VAL A 20 6.80 9.38 24.87
CA VAL A 20 6.57 9.15 23.45
C VAL A 20 5.64 7.97 23.22
N ALA A 21 5.79 6.88 23.98
CA ALA A 21 4.90 5.73 23.90
C ALA A 21 3.45 6.09 24.26
N ALA A 22 3.26 6.83 25.37
CA ALA A 22 1.95 7.28 25.83
C ALA A 22 1.26 8.21 24.81
N LEU A 23 2.00 9.20 24.27
CA LEU A 23 1.48 10.18 23.33
C LEU A 23 1.23 9.60 21.92
N SER A 24 2.06 8.67 21.48
CA SER A 24 1.93 8.08 20.13
C SER A 24 1.02 6.86 20.08
N GLY A 25 0.67 6.26 21.22
CA GLY A 25 -0.02 4.97 21.29
C GLY A 25 0.82 3.79 20.79
N VAL A 26 2.14 3.97 20.66
CA VAL A 26 3.08 2.91 20.28
C VAL A 26 3.59 2.22 21.54
N PRO A 27 3.58 0.87 21.62
CA PRO A 27 4.08 0.15 22.80
C PRO A 27 5.50 0.58 23.18
N LEU A 28 5.75 0.78 24.49
CA LEU A 28 7.05 1.25 25.01
C LEU A 28 8.22 0.40 24.53
N SER A 29 8.06 -0.93 24.52
CA SER A 29 9.10 -1.85 24.03
C SER A 29 9.45 -1.63 22.56
N THR A 30 8.48 -1.20 21.75
CA THR A 30 8.69 -0.86 20.34
C THR A 30 9.40 0.47 20.20
N VAL A 31 8.98 1.49 20.97
CA VAL A 31 9.66 2.81 21.02
C VAL A 31 11.13 2.65 21.42
N GLN A 32 11.39 1.86 22.45
CA GLN A 32 12.76 1.58 22.92
C GLN A 32 13.61 0.87 21.86
N LYS A 33 13.06 -0.11 21.14
CA LYS A 33 13.77 -0.83 20.06
C LYS A 33 14.09 0.10 18.88
N ILE A 34 13.15 0.95 18.47
CA ILE A 34 13.33 1.90 17.36
C ILE A 34 14.40 2.93 17.72
N PHE A 35 14.25 3.63 18.85
CA PHE A 35 15.21 4.67 19.24
C PHE A 35 16.53 4.12 19.79
N GLY A 36 16.54 2.85 20.23
CA GLY A 36 17.77 2.14 20.59
C GLY A 36 18.53 1.53 19.42
N GLY A 37 17.95 1.58 18.20
CA GLY A 37 18.60 1.02 17.00
C GLY A 37 18.52 -0.50 16.87
N SER A 38 17.77 -1.17 17.74
CA SER A 38 17.59 -2.63 17.71
C SER A 38 16.57 -3.11 16.66
N THR A 39 15.81 -2.19 16.07
CA THR A 39 14.87 -2.47 14.98
C THR A 39 15.34 -1.67 13.76
N GLN A 40 15.78 -2.36 12.72
CA GLN A 40 16.23 -1.75 11.48
C GLN A 40 15.06 -1.34 10.57
N SER A 41 13.94 -2.05 10.65
CA SER A 41 12.72 -1.78 9.84
C SER A 41 11.47 -1.71 10.71
N PRO A 42 11.17 -0.57 11.34
CA PRO A 42 9.90 -0.39 12.03
C PRO A 42 8.73 -0.32 11.05
N ARG A 43 7.57 -0.84 11.45
CA ARG A 43 6.36 -0.75 10.64
C ARG A 43 5.99 0.72 10.35
N TYR A 44 5.59 1.01 9.11
CA TYR A 44 5.24 2.34 8.64
C TYR A 44 4.20 3.05 9.55
N ASP A 45 3.13 2.34 9.94
CA ASP A 45 2.12 2.88 10.86
C ASP A 45 2.72 3.32 12.21
N THR A 46 3.71 2.57 12.70
CA THR A 46 4.46 2.91 13.93
C THR A 46 5.26 4.20 13.74
N LEU A 47 5.92 4.35 12.59
CA LEU A 47 6.69 5.57 12.29
C LEU A 47 5.80 6.78 12.12
N LEU A 48 4.65 6.65 11.45
CA LEU A 48 3.68 7.74 11.33
C LEU A 48 3.16 8.22 12.68
N LYS A 49 2.87 7.30 13.60
CA LYS A 49 2.43 7.64 14.96
C LYS A 49 3.52 8.39 15.71
N LEU A 50 4.75 7.93 15.64
CA LEU A 50 5.90 8.60 16.26
C LEU A 50 6.16 9.97 15.62
N GLU A 51 6.10 10.07 14.30
CA GLU A 51 6.28 11.32 13.58
C GLU A 51 5.23 12.36 13.95
N ARG A 52 3.95 11.98 13.98
CA ARG A 52 2.85 12.88 14.39
C ARG A 52 3.06 13.44 15.80
N THR A 53 3.53 12.60 16.71
CA THR A 53 3.80 13.00 18.10
C THR A 53 4.99 13.96 18.23
N LEU A 54 5.97 13.87 17.32
CA LEU A 54 7.21 14.62 17.40
C LEU A 54 7.28 15.83 16.44
N ARG A 55 6.25 16.08 15.60
CA ARG A 55 6.23 17.22 14.67
C ARG A 55 6.26 18.56 15.41
N PRO A 56 6.96 19.59 14.85
CA PRO A 56 6.87 20.96 15.35
C PRO A 56 5.44 21.48 15.22
N GLY A 57 4.87 22.04 16.29
CA GLY A 57 3.55 22.67 16.26
C GLY A 57 2.37 21.79 16.68
N THR A 58 2.58 20.56 17.16
CA THR A 58 1.54 19.81 17.86
C THR A 58 1.29 20.47 19.21
N PRO A 59 0.04 20.93 19.56
CA PRO A 59 -0.26 21.47 20.87
C PRO A 59 0.01 20.43 21.96
N GLU A 60 0.51 20.84 23.10
CA GLU A 60 0.55 19.99 24.30
C GLU A 60 -0.87 19.49 24.57
N VAL A 61 -1.07 18.19 24.43
CA VAL A 61 -2.35 17.55 24.77
C VAL A 61 -2.35 17.39 26.27
N SER A 62 -3.17 18.22 26.95
CA SER A 62 -3.45 18.06 28.37
C SER A 62 -4.18 16.74 28.63
N PRO A 63 -4.05 16.15 29.85
CA PRO A 63 -4.59 14.80 30.17
C PRO A 63 -6.12 14.66 30.01
N ASP A 64 -6.85 15.74 29.83
CA ASP A 64 -8.33 15.75 29.78
C ASP A 64 -8.92 15.47 28.38
N THR A 65 -8.07 15.20 27.37
CA THR A 65 -8.52 15.00 25.96
C THR A 65 -8.89 13.56 25.65
N GLU A 66 -8.81 12.63 26.60
CA GLU A 66 -9.20 11.22 26.39
C GLU A 66 -10.71 11.05 26.09
N THR A 67 -11.52 12.02 26.51
CA THR A 67 -12.99 11.99 26.34
C THR A 67 -13.43 12.40 24.93
N VAL A 68 -12.66 13.22 24.21
CA VAL A 68 -13.07 13.77 22.90
C VAL A 68 -12.84 12.75 21.76
N TYR A 69 -11.82 11.90 21.86
CA TYR A 69 -11.55 10.91 20.83
C TYR A 69 -12.46 9.67 20.86
N LYS A 70 -13.11 9.40 22.00
CA LYS A 70 -14.10 8.31 22.11
C LYS A 70 -15.45 8.65 21.45
N THR A 71 -15.73 9.93 21.19
CA THR A 71 -17.04 10.37 20.65
C THR A 71 -17.06 10.46 19.12
N VAL A 72 -15.90 10.42 18.43
CA VAL A 72 -15.81 10.60 16.96
C VAL A 72 -15.64 9.27 16.21
N TYR A 73 -15.35 8.17 16.89
CA TYR A 73 -15.25 6.84 16.28
C TYR A 73 -16.13 5.83 17.02
N THR A 74 -17.43 6.00 16.93
CA THR A 74 -18.32 4.83 17.00
C THR A 74 -18.27 4.18 15.62
N PRO A 75 -17.82 2.92 15.50
CA PRO A 75 -18.00 2.19 14.25
C PRO A 75 -19.50 2.10 14.02
N THR A 76 -20.00 2.79 13.00
CA THR A 76 -21.34 2.55 12.50
C THR A 76 -21.41 1.06 12.19
N PRO A 77 -22.35 0.30 12.78
CA PRO A 77 -22.49 -1.10 12.44
C PRO A 77 -22.71 -1.16 10.93
N ALA A 78 -21.85 -1.87 10.23
CA ALA A 78 -21.98 -2.11 8.81
C ALA A 78 -23.42 -2.59 8.57
N ARG A 79 -24.20 -1.81 7.82
CA ARG A 79 -25.49 -2.29 7.33
C ARG A 79 -25.20 -3.54 6.50
N PRO A 80 -25.83 -4.67 6.77
CA PRO A 80 -25.77 -5.80 5.86
C PRO A 80 -26.64 -5.45 4.65
N SER A 81 -26.02 -4.87 3.63
CA SER A 81 -26.64 -4.76 2.31
C SER A 81 -26.23 -5.98 1.49
N VAL A 82 -26.80 -7.11 1.83
CA VAL A 82 -26.82 -8.26 0.93
C VAL A 82 -28.26 -8.52 0.59
N ILE A 83 -28.70 -8.03 -0.57
CA ILE A 83 -29.84 -8.63 -1.26
C ILE A 83 -29.29 -9.95 -1.80
N ARG A 84 -29.57 -11.03 -1.09
CA ARG A 84 -29.27 -12.39 -1.54
C ARG A 84 -30.39 -12.88 -2.43
N GLU A 85 -30.08 -13.18 -3.68
CA GLU A 85 -30.91 -14.11 -4.44
C GLU A 85 -30.64 -15.56 -3.96
N PRO A 86 -31.67 -16.41 -3.80
CA PRO A 86 -31.48 -17.78 -3.34
C PRO A 86 -31.04 -18.66 -4.51
N GLY A 87 -29.80 -19.16 -4.50
CA GLY A 87 -29.42 -20.12 -5.54
C GLY A 87 -27.99 -20.65 -5.58
N ALA A 88 -27.08 -20.24 -4.73
CA ALA A 88 -25.76 -20.90 -4.64
C ALA A 88 -25.54 -21.50 -3.26
N ALA A 89 -25.28 -22.81 -3.22
CA ALA A 89 -24.88 -23.49 -2.00
C ALA A 89 -23.52 -22.95 -1.59
N TYR A 90 -23.51 -21.94 -0.75
CA TYR A 90 -22.31 -21.45 -0.09
C TYR A 90 -21.80 -22.53 0.86
N HIS A 91 -20.59 -23.00 0.66
CA HIS A 91 -19.86 -23.76 1.67
C HIS A 91 -19.90 -22.99 2.99
N ALA A 92 -20.04 -23.73 4.11
CA ALA A 92 -20.06 -23.15 5.45
C ALA A 92 -18.95 -22.09 5.58
N GLU A 93 -19.30 -20.87 6.00
CA GLU A 93 -18.37 -19.76 6.12
C GLU A 93 -17.16 -20.18 6.96
N LYS A 94 -16.02 -20.37 6.29
CA LYS A 94 -14.75 -20.60 6.97
C LYS A 94 -14.39 -19.37 7.78
N LYS A 95 -13.66 -19.55 8.86
CA LYS A 95 -13.14 -18.43 9.64
C LYS A 95 -12.10 -17.68 8.81
N GLN A 96 -12.17 -16.35 8.79
CA GLN A 96 -11.13 -15.51 8.19
C GLN A 96 -9.74 -15.89 8.74
N GLY A 97 -8.75 -15.97 7.85
CA GLY A 97 -7.42 -16.47 8.14
C GLY A 97 -7.25 -17.99 7.92
N THR A 98 -8.28 -18.70 7.44
CA THR A 98 -8.21 -20.14 7.13
C THR A 98 -8.54 -20.49 5.68
N TYR A 99 -8.80 -19.49 4.85
CA TYR A 99 -9.05 -19.68 3.43
C TYR A 99 -7.78 -20.06 2.67
N THR A 100 -7.96 -20.82 1.60
CA THR A 100 -6.89 -21.29 0.73
C THR A 100 -7.13 -20.86 -0.71
N LEU A 101 -6.17 -21.14 -1.61
CA LEU A 101 -6.35 -20.92 -3.05
C LEU A 101 -7.53 -21.69 -3.63
N ASP A 102 -7.85 -22.89 -3.12
CA ASP A 102 -9.02 -23.64 -3.56
C ASP A 102 -10.30 -22.86 -3.24
N ASP A 103 -10.38 -22.23 -2.07
CA ASP A 103 -11.51 -21.40 -1.70
C ASP A 103 -11.55 -20.11 -2.56
N TYR A 104 -10.40 -19.49 -2.82
CA TYR A 104 -10.28 -18.32 -3.69
C TYR A 104 -10.78 -18.61 -5.11
N TYR A 105 -10.37 -19.72 -5.68
CA TYR A 105 -10.80 -20.12 -7.01
C TYR A 105 -12.22 -20.68 -7.08
N ALA A 106 -12.84 -20.97 -5.95
CA ALA A 106 -14.25 -21.36 -5.84
C ALA A 106 -15.19 -20.15 -5.68
N LEU A 107 -14.66 -18.93 -5.56
CA LEU A 107 -15.47 -17.71 -5.55
C LEU A 107 -16.26 -17.56 -6.86
N PRO A 108 -17.46 -16.96 -6.82
CA PRO A 108 -18.19 -16.62 -8.03
C PRO A 108 -17.35 -15.77 -8.98
N GLU A 109 -17.49 -15.96 -10.30
CA GLU A 109 -16.72 -15.23 -11.31
C GLU A 109 -16.92 -13.70 -11.23
N GLU A 110 -18.08 -13.25 -10.76
CA GLU A 110 -18.42 -11.84 -10.57
C GLU A 110 -17.76 -11.23 -9.32
N GLN A 111 -17.30 -12.07 -8.38
CA GLN A 111 -16.70 -11.61 -7.13
C GLN A 111 -15.20 -11.43 -7.31
N ARG A 112 -14.77 -10.17 -7.37
CA ARG A 112 -13.34 -9.85 -7.32
C ARG A 112 -12.88 -9.79 -5.88
N ALA A 113 -11.82 -10.51 -5.58
CA ALA A 113 -11.24 -10.55 -4.24
C ALA A 113 -9.73 -10.77 -4.28
N GLU A 114 -9.07 -10.51 -3.16
CA GLU A 114 -7.70 -10.93 -2.89
C GLU A 114 -7.71 -11.88 -1.69
N LEU A 115 -6.79 -12.81 -1.68
CA LEU A 115 -6.52 -13.68 -0.54
C LEU A 115 -5.15 -13.28 0.05
N ILE A 116 -5.12 -12.88 1.32
CA ILE A 116 -3.86 -12.50 1.99
C ILE A 116 -3.80 -13.22 3.34
N ASP A 117 -2.82 -14.09 3.50
CA ASP A 117 -2.64 -14.92 4.71
C ASP A 117 -3.91 -15.69 5.12
N GLY A 118 -4.67 -16.17 4.14
CA GLY A 118 -5.91 -16.90 4.35
C GLY A 118 -7.11 -16.01 4.71
N VAL A 119 -7.01 -14.71 4.52
CA VAL A 119 -8.11 -13.73 4.68
C VAL A 119 -8.57 -13.28 3.30
N ILE A 120 -9.87 -13.39 3.00
CA ILE A 120 -10.45 -12.89 1.76
C ILE A 120 -10.85 -11.42 1.94
N TYR A 121 -10.40 -10.59 1.00
CA TYR A 121 -10.69 -9.17 0.91
C TYR A 121 -11.42 -8.90 -0.40
N ASP A 122 -12.67 -8.51 -0.32
CA ASP A 122 -13.44 -8.11 -1.49
C ASP A 122 -12.86 -6.84 -2.13
N MET A 123 -12.90 -6.79 -3.46
CA MET A 123 -12.45 -5.65 -4.26
C MET A 123 -13.64 -4.95 -4.89
N GLY A 124 -13.70 -3.63 -4.73
CA GLY A 124 -14.66 -2.79 -5.42
C GLY A 124 -14.28 -2.47 -6.86
N ALA A 125 -15.20 -1.88 -7.61
CA ALA A 125 -14.87 -1.30 -8.92
C ALA A 125 -13.97 -0.06 -8.72
N PRO A 126 -12.91 0.09 -9.53
CA PRO A 126 -12.07 1.28 -9.48
C PRO A 126 -12.80 2.51 -10.04
N THR A 127 -12.40 3.69 -9.61
CA THR A 127 -12.90 4.96 -10.16
C THR A 127 -12.31 5.24 -11.54
N THR A 128 -12.91 6.16 -12.29
CA THR A 128 -12.37 6.60 -13.59
C THR A 128 -11.02 7.30 -13.44
N VAL A 129 -10.82 8.09 -12.37
CA VAL A 129 -9.52 8.70 -12.03
C VAL A 129 -8.45 7.62 -11.81
N HIS A 130 -8.76 6.60 -11.02
CA HIS A 130 -7.87 5.45 -10.79
C HIS A 130 -7.48 4.79 -12.12
N GLN A 131 -8.45 4.52 -12.99
CA GLN A 131 -8.20 3.87 -14.29
C GLN A 131 -7.39 4.75 -15.25
N HIS A 132 -7.59 6.06 -15.20
CA HIS A 132 -6.82 7.01 -16.01
C HIS A 132 -5.34 7.00 -15.57
N VAL A 133 -5.06 7.16 -14.28
CA VAL A 133 -3.70 7.09 -13.73
C VAL A 133 -3.03 5.75 -14.06
N LEU A 134 -3.77 4.64 -13.88
CA LEU A 134 -3.26 3.31 -14.21
C LEU A 134 -2.90 3.20 -15.70
N GLY A 135 -3.76 3.68 -16.59
CA GLY A 135 -3.56 3.64 -18.03
C GLY A 135 -2.30 4.39 -18.46
N GLU A 136 -2.12 5.62 -17.93
CA GLU A 136 -0.98 6.47 -18.24
C GLU A 136 0.35 5.90 -17.72
N VAL A 137 0.38 5.41 -16.50
CA VAL A 137 1.58 4.77 -15.93
C VAL A 137 1.89 3.46 -16.67
N PHE A 138 0.87 2.62 -16.94
CA PHE A 138 1.06 1.38 -17.69
C PHE A 138 1.61 1.61 -19.10
N TYR A 139 1.08 2.60 -19.81
CA TYR A 139 1.56 2.98 -21.14
C TYR A 139 3.06 3.34 -21.11
N ARG A 140 3.48 4.21 -20.17
CA ARG A 140 4.87 4.66 -20.04
C ARG A 140 5.82 3.51 -19.70
N PHE A 141 5.45 2.63 -18.77
CA PHE A 141 6.23 1.42 -18.45
C PHE A 141 6.37 0.48 -19.65
N ARG A 142 5.26 0.26 -20.37
CA ARG A 142 5.25 -0.58 -21.58
C ARG A 142 6.08 0.01 -22.70
N ALA A 143 6.00 1.31 -22.94
CA ALA A 143 6.80 2.03 -23.95
C ALA A 143 8.29 1.88 -23.63
N TYR A 144 8.69 2.19 -22.41
CA TYR A 144 10.08 2.07 -21.96
C TYR A 144 10.67 0.67 -22.19
N VAL A 145 9.97 -0.36 -21.74
CA VAL A 145 10.43 -1.75 -21.93
C VAL A 145 10.55 -2.12 -23.41
N LYS A 146 9.62 -1.66 -24.24
CA LYS A 146 9.62 -1.93 -25.69
C LYS A 146 10.77 -1.21 -26.41
N GLU A 147 10.96 0.06 -26.13
CA GLU A 147 12.00 0.89 -26.76
C GLU A 147 13.41 0.40 -26.42
N ASN A 148 13.62 0.01 -25.15
CA ASN A 148 14.90 -0.51 -24.69
C ASN A 148 15.09 -2.02 -24.96
N LYS A 149 14.15 -2.67 -25.69
CA LYS A 149 14.16 -4.11 -25.98
C LYS A 149 14.34 -4.95 -24.70
N GLY A 150 13.81 -4.46 -23.57
CA GLY A 150 13.93 -5.09 -22.26
C GLY A 150 13.25 -6.46 -22.22
N GLN A 151 13.79 -7.36 -21.40
CA GLN A 151 13.22 -8.70 -21.21
C GLN A 151 12.02 -8.72 -20.27
N CYS A 152 11.87 -7.70 -19.41
CA CYS A 152 10.78 -7.59 -18.46
C CYS A 152 9.41 -7.50 -19.14
N LYS A 153 8.36 -7.86 -18.43
CA LYS A 153 6.98 -7.76 -18.88
C LYS A 153 6.19 -6.92 -17.89
N VAL A 154 5.32 -6.08 -18.42
CA VAL A 154 4.43 -5.22 -17.61
C VAL A 154 3.03 -5.79 -17.72
N TYR A 155 2.39 -6.00 -16.58
CA TYR A 155 1.02 -6.47 -16.44
C TYR A 155 0.21 -5.47 -15.64
N ALA A 156 -1.10 -5.43 -15.89
CA ALA A 156 -2.05 -4.67 -15.10
C ALA A 156 -3.13 -5.60 -14.55
N ALA A 157 -3.84 -5.14 -13.54
CA ALA A 157 -5.02 -5.82 -13.01
C ALA A 157 -6.11 -5.96 -14.10
N PRO A 158 -6.91 -7.05 -14.05
CA PRO A 158 -6.82 -8.15 -13.11
C PRO A 158 -5.77 -9.18 -13.55
N THR A 159 -4.74 -9.37 -12.74
CA THR A 159 -3.74 -10.43 -12.96
C THR A 159 -3.37 -11.01 -11.61
N ASP A 160 -3.61 -12.31 -11.45
CA ASP A 160 -3.32 -13.04 -10.21
C ASP A 160 -1.82 -13.17 -9.97
N VAL A 161 -1.39 -12.88 -8.74
CA VAL A 161 -0.03 -13.09 -8.25
C VAL A 161 -0.09 -13.97 -6.99
N GLN A 162 0.39 -15.20 -7.08
CA GLN A 162 0.59 -16.10 -5.94
C GLN A 162 1.89 -15.69 -5.23
N LEU A 163 1.80 -14.66 -4.39
CA LEU A 163 2.92 -13.85 -3.93
C LEU A 163 3.95 -14.65 -3.13
N ASP A 164 3.49 -15.40 -2.12
CA ASP A 164 4.36 -16.13 -1.18
C ASP A 164 4.69 -17.56 -1.65
N CYS A 165 4.25 -17.96 -2.84
CA CYS A 165 4.36 -19.33 -3.38
C CYS A 165 3.67 -20.39 -2.49
N ASP A 166 2.76 -19.98 -1.62
CA ASP A 166 1.94 -20.83 -0.75
C ASP A 166 0.49 -20.94 -1.28
N ASP A 167 -0.38 -21.59 -0.53
CA ASP A 167 -1.80 -21.74 -0.85
C ASP A 167 -2.71 -20.70 -0.15
N ARG A 168 -2.14 -19.63 0.41
CA ARG A 168 -2.84 -18.70 1.29
C ARG A 168 -2.77 -17.24 0.87
N THR A 169 -2.00 -16.94 -0.19
CA THR A 169 -1.80 -15.56 -0.65
C THR A 169 -1.91 -15.46 -2.16
N MET A 170 -2.96 -14.77 -2.62
CA MET A 170 -3.19 -14.40 -4.02
C MET A 170 -3.61 -12.94 -4.06
N VAL A 171 -2.83 -12.10 -4.68
CA VAL A 171 -3.08 -10.65 -4.80
C VAL A 171 -3.24 -10.25 -6.27
N GLN A 172 -3.93 -9.13 -6.51
CA GLN A 172 -4.11 -8.54 -7.84
C GLN A 172 -3.63 -7.08 -7.85
N PRO A 173 -2.31 -6.84 -7.88
CA PRO A 173 -1.77 -5.48 -7.94
C PRO A 173 -2.28 -4.71 -9.17
N ASP A 174 -2.47 -3.40 -9.04
CA ASP A 174 -2.94 -2.57 -10.14
C ASP A 174 -1.96 -2.60 -11.33
N LEU A 175 -0.64 -2.53 -11.06
CA LEU A 175 0.39 -2.71 -12.06
C LEU A 175 1.59 -3.45 -11.48
N MET A 176 2.23 -4.28 -12.30
CA MET A 176 3.45 -4.98 -11.91
C MET A 176 4.41 -5.16 -13.08
N VAL A 177 5.71 -5.23 -12.76
CA VAL A 177 6.76 -5.58 -13.70
C VAL A 177 7.40 -6.90 -13.28
N LEU A 178 7.51 -7.83 -14.24
CA LEU A 178 8.12 -9.13 -14.06
C LEU A 178 9.32 -9.27 -15.00
N CYS A 179 10.53 -9.40 -14.45
CA CYS A 179 11.76 -9.58 -15.22
C CYS A 179 12.19 -11.06 -15.33
N ASP A 180 11.88 -11.88 -14.34
CA ASP A 180 12.08 -13.33 -14.41
C ASP A 180 10.85 -14.03 -15.00
N ARG A 181 10.96 -14.41 -16.28
CA ARG A 181 9.87 -15.10 -17.00
C ARG A 181 9.55 -16.50 -16.48
N LYS A 182 10.42 -17.10 -15.65
CA LYS A 182 10.15 -18.42 -15.05
C LYS A 182 9.01 -18.37 -14.05
N LYS A 183 8.77 -17.20 -13.47
CA LYS A 183 7.64 -16.94 -12.57
C LYS A 183 6.30 -16.79 -13.30
N LEU A 184 6.28 -16.66 -14.63
CA LEU A 184 5.07 -16.50 -15.41
C LEU A 184 4.44 -17.84 -15.75
N LEU A 185 3.36 -18.18 -15.07
CA LEU A 185 2.53 -19.33 -15.38
C LEU A 185 1.33 -18.89 -16.25
N ARG A 186 0.63 -19.85 -16.86
CA ARG A 186 -0.55 -19.54 -17.68
C ARG A 186 -1.69 -18.89 -16.88
N ARG A 187 -1.81 -19.27 -15.62
CA ARG A 187 -2.92 -18.86 -14.75
C ARG A 187 -2.57 -17.63 -13.90
N CYS A 188 -1.35 -17.55 -13.43
CA CYS A 188 -0.91 -16.51 -12.50
C CYS A 188 0.59 -16.22 -12.63
N ILE A 189 1.05 -15.20 -11.96
CA ILE A 189 2.46 -15.00 -11.63
C ILE A 189 2.75 -15.76 -10.34
N PHE A 190 3.78 -16.59 -10.31
CA PHE A 190 4.18 -17.40 -9.17
C PHE A 190 5.42 -16.81 -8.49
N GLY A 191 5.24 -16.23 -7.31
CA GLY A 191 6.25 -15.48 -6.57
C GLY A 191 6.22 -13.98 -6.85
N ALA A 192 7.06 -13.24 -6.14
CA ALA A 192 7.08 -11.79 -6.16
C ALA A 192 7.47 -11.22 -7.54
N PRO A 193 6.72 -10.25 -8.09
CA PRO A 193 7.19 -9.40 -9.18
C PRO A 193 8.39 -8.55 -8.75
N ASP A 194 9.15 -8.02 -9.73
CA ASP A 194 10.26 -7.09 -9.45
C ASP A 194 9.75 -5.72 -8.98
N PHE A 195 8.65 -5.26 -9.55
CA PHE A 195 8.00 -3.99 -9.24
C PHE A 195 6.50 -4.20 -9.07
N VAL A 196 5.92 -3.50 -8.09
CA VAL A 196 4.47 -3.47 -7.85
C VAL A 196 4.01 -2.03 -7.65
N LEU A 197 2.83 -1.70 -8.16
CA LEU A 197 2.18 -0.42 -7.96
C LEU A 197 0.71 -0.63 -7.58
N GLU A 198 0.26 0.13 -6.59
CA GLU A 198 -1.13 0.23 -6.16
C GLU A 198 -1.59 1.69 -6.23
N ILE A 199 -2.78 1.92 -6.77
CA ILE A 199 -3.41 3.23 -6.80
C ILE A 199 -4.49 3.23 -5.74
N LEU A 200 -4.38 4.14 -4.78
CA LEU A 200 -5.30 4.17 -3.64
C LEU A 200 -6.71 4.54 -4.07
N SER A 201 -7.65 3.81 -3.48
CA SER A 201 -9.04 4.20 -3.40
C SER A 201 -9.45 4.39 -1.92
N PRO A 202 -10.54 5.09 -1.62
CA PRO A 202 -11.01 5.25 -0.24
C PRO A 202 -11.18 3.91 0.50
N SER A 203 -11.59 2.84 -0.21
CA SER A 203 -11.83 1.52 0.37
C SER A 203 -10.57 0.68 0.60
N THR A 204 -9.53 0.85 -0.22
CA THR A 204 -8.32 0.02 -0.18
C THR A 204 -7.15 0.66 0.57
N ARG A 205 -7.17 1.98 0.74
CA ARG A 205 -6.08 2.81 1.31
C ARG A 205 -5.40 2.18 2.52
N ARG A 206 -6.17 1.74 3.53
CA ARG A 206 -5.57 1.15 4.74
C ARG A 206 -4.86 -0.16 4.44
N LYS A 207 -5.48 -1.03 3.64
CA LYS A 207 -4.93 -2.34 3.27
C LYS A 207 -3.61 -2.18 2.51
N ASP A 208 -3.59 -1.32 1.48
CA ASP A 208 -2.44 -1.13 0.60
C ASP A 208 -1.25 -0.53 1.36
N ILE A 209 -1.50 0.47 2.22
CA ILE A 209 -0.43 1.12 3.00
C ILE A 209 0.13 0.21 4.11
N THR A 210 -0.70 -0.63 4.76
CA THR A 210 -0.29 -1.34 5.98
C THR A 210 -0.03 -2.82 5.78
N ILE A 211 -0.94 -3.53 5.08
CA ILE A 211 -0.85 -4.98 4.93
C ILE A 211 0.03 -5.32 3.73
N LYS A 212 -0.31 -4.75 2.55
CA LYS A 212 0.38 -5.09 1.30
C LYS A 212 1.83 -4.64 1.30
N SER A 213 2.18 -3.46 1.84
CA SER A 213 3.58 -3.02 1.88
C SER A 213 4.48 -4.02 2.63
N GLY A 214 4.03 -4.53 3.78
CA GLY A 214 4.75 -5.55 4.53
C GLY A 214 4.82 -6.89 3.80
N LYS A 215 3.75 -7.27 3.09
CA LYS A 215 3.71 -8.52 2.31
C LYS A 215 4.63 -8.46 1.10
N TYR A 216 4.62 -7.35 0.34
CA TYR A 216 5.49 -7.18 -0.82
C TYR A 216 6.97 -7.17 -0.43
N ALA A 217 7.33 -6.47 0.65
CA ALA A 217 8.69 -6.48 1.18
C ALA A 217 9.13 -7.90 1.60
N ALA A 218 8.29 -8.62 2.36
CA ALA A 218 8.59 -9.97 2.84
C ALA A 218 8.71 -11.00 1.71
N ALA A 219 7.92 -10.84 0.64
CA ALA A 219 7.93 -11.74 -0.51
C ALA A 219 9.11 -11.50 -1.46
N GLY A 220 9.83 -10.37 -1.33
CA GLY A 220 10.99 -10.03 -2.16
C GLY A 220 10.65 -9.20 -3.40
N VAL A 221 9.57 -8.42 -3.37
CA VAL A 221 9.37 -7.32 -4.32
C VAL A 221 10.50 -6.33 -4.13
N ARG A 222 11.12 -5.86 -5.22
CA ARG A 222 12.27 -4.96 -5.16
C ARG A 222 11.86 -3.52 -4.98
N GLU A 223 10.79 -3.10 -5.67
CA GLU A 223 10.27 -1.74 -5.62
C GLU A 223 8.74 -1.75 -5.54
N TYR A 224 8.17 -0.92 -4.66
CA TYR A 224 6.74 -0.79 -4.48
C TYR A 224 6.30 0.67 -4.48
N TRP A 225 5.34 1.00 -5.31
CA TRP A 225 4.74 2.32 -5.38
C TRP A 225 3.32 2.33 -4.88
N ILE A 226 2.98 3.38 -4.14
CA ILE A 226 1.61 3.72 -3.78
C ILE A 226 1.31 5.09 -4.36
N ILE A 227 0.35 5.18 -5.28
CA ILE A 227 -0.15 6.45 -5.83
C ILE A 227 -1.44 6.82 -5.11
N ASP A 228 -1.51 8.04 -4.61
CA ASP A 228 -2.68 8.66 -3.99
C ASP A 228 -3.17 9.83 -4.87
N PRO A 229 -4.10 9.60 -5.80
CA PRO A 229 -4.57 10.65 -6.70
C PRO A 229 -5.28 11.78 -5.97
N ASP A 230 -6.06 11.46 -4.91
CA ASP A 230 -6.82 12.44 -4.13
C ASP A 230 -5.91 13.46 -3.40
N ARG A 231 -4.66 13.05 -3.10
CA ARG A 231 -3.67 13.89 -2.42
C ARG A 231 -2.50 14.28 -3.28
N GLU A 232 -2.53 13.91 -4.54
CA GLU A 232 -1.45 14.10 -5.51
C GLU A 232 -0.09 13.67 -4.94
N LYS A 233 -0.02 12.46 -4.34
CA LYS A 233 1.20 11.93 -3.70
C LYS A 233 1.55 10.55 -4.20
N ILE A 234 2.86 10.28 -4.24
CA ILE A 234 3.43 8.99 -4.59
C ILE A 234 4.40 8.58 -3.49
N LEU A 235 4.20 7.38 -2.92
CA LEU A 235 5.13 6.76 -1.99
C LEU A 235 5.92 5.70 -2.76
N VAL A 236 7.24 5.83 -2.78
CA VAL A 236 8.16 4.90 -3.43
C VAL A 236 8.97 4.17 -2.37
N PHE A 237 8.77 2.86 -2.28
CA PHE A 237 9.55 1.96 -1.44
C PHE A 237 10.59 1.27 -2.32
N ASP A 238 11.86 1.50 -2.06
CA ASP A 238 12.99 0.76 -2.63
C ASP A 238 13.45 -0.26 -1.59
N PHE A 239 12.88 -1.46 -1.65
CA PHE A 239 13.14 -2.51 -0.65
C PHE A 239 14.55 -3.11 -0.74
N GLU A 240 15.30 -2.82 -1.81
CA GLU A 240 16.67 -3.29 -1.95
C GLU A 240 17.68 -2.36 -1.26
N HIS A 241 17.39 -1.05 -1.17
CA HIS A 241 18.39 -0.06 -0.77
C HIS A 241 17.97 0.79 0.44
N ASP A 242 16.67 0.90 0.73
CA ASP A 242 16.19 1.74 1.83
C ASP A 242 15.00 1.10 2.55
N ASP A 243 14.98 1.26 3.88
CA ASP A 243 13.89 0.81 4.74
C ASP A 243 12.70 1.76 4.74
N PHE A 244 12.81 2.95 4.13
CA PHE A 244 11.80 4.02 4.18
C PHE A 244 11.36 4.46 2.79
N PRO A 245 10.06 4.74 2.59
CA PRO A 245 9.59 5.28 1.34
C PRO A 245 10.05 6.73 1.15
N VAL A 246 10.42 7.07 -0.07
CA VAL A 246 10.52 8.45 -0.52
C VAL A 246 9.12 8.91 -0.94
N ILE A 247 8.73 10.12 -0.53
CA ILE A 247 7.45 10.73 -0.88
C ILE A 247 7.67 11.76 -1.97
N TYR A 248 7.04 11.52 -3.12
CA TYR A 248 6.94 12.44 -4.23
C TYR A 248 5.53 13.03 -4.32
N THR A 249 5.40 14.07 -5.14
CA THR A 249 4.12 14.70 -5.48
C THR A 249 3.86 14.57 -7.00
N PHE A 250 2.67 14.96 -7.43
CA PHE A 250 2.36 15.04 -8.88
C PHE A 250 3.08 16.19 -9.59
N ASP A 251 3.92 16.97 -8.87
CA ASP A 251 4.83 17.98 -9.47
C ASP A 251 6.21 17.40 -9.79
N ASP A 252 6.46 16.13 -9.45
CA ASP A 252 7.79 15.51 -9.55
C ASP A 252 7.90 14.55 -10.74
N GLN A 253 9.14 14.37 -11.20
CA GLN A 253 9.52 13.22 -12.02
C GLN A 253 9.99 12.11 -11.09
N VAL A 254 9.29 10.98 -11.09
CA VAL A 254 9.55 9.88 -10.16
C VAL A 254 10.40 8.80 -10.81
N PRO A 255 11.64 8.58 -10.32
CA PRO A 255 12.55 7.58 -10.88
C PRO A 255 12.15 6.16 -10.53
N VAL A 256 12.30 5.23 -11.47
CA VAL A 256 12.03 3.80 -11.29
C VAL A 256 13.32 3.10 -10.90
N LYS A 257 13.40 2.61 -9.66
CA LYS A 257 14.62 2.07 -9.03
C LYS A 257 15.06 0.73 -9.61
N ILE A 258 14.12 -0.18 -9.95
CA ILE A 258 14.48 -1.47 -10.57
C ILE A 258 15.26 -1.34 -11.87
N TRP A 259 15.29 -0.15 -12.46
CA TRP A 259 16.08 0.17 -13.65
C TRP A 259 17.15 1.24 -13.38
N GLU A 260 17.60 1.40 -12.12
CA GLU A 260 18.72 2.26 -11.73
C GLU A 260 18.49 3.73 -12.15
N ASP A 261 17.28 4.23 -11.97
CA ASP A 261 16.84 5.61 -12.29
C ASP A 261 16.97 5.99 -13.79
N ARG A 262 17.20 5.01 -14.68
CA ARG A 262 17.27 5.26 -16.14
C ARG A 262 15.92 5.57 -16.77
N PHE A 263 14.85 5.42 -16.02
CA PHE A 263 13.48 5.72 -16.41
C PHE A 263 12.78 6.48 -15.29
N CYS A 264 12.09 7.56 -15.66
CA CYS A 264 11.26 8.33 -14.74
C CYS A 264 9.85 8.46 -15.29
N ILE A 265 8.86 8.48 -14.38
CA ILE A 265 7.49 8.86 -14.71
C ILE A 265 7.33 10.35 -14.48
N ASN A 266 6.89 11.07 -15.53
CA ASN A 266 6.58 12.50 -15.48
C ASN A 266 5.14 12.68 -14.94
N PHE A 267 4.99 12.84 -13.64
CA PHE A 267 3.68 13.03 -13.00
C PHE A 267 3.03 14.39 -13.29
N PRO A 268 3.76 15.50 -13.53
CA PRO A 268 3.16 16.73 -14.03
C PRO A 268 2.27 16.55 -15.26
N GLU A 269 2.68 15.74 -16.23
CA GLU A 269 1.85 15.45 -17.42
C GLU A 269 0.55 14.74 -17.04
N ILE A 270 0.62 13.72 -16.17
CA ILE A 270 -0.55 12.96 -15.70
C ILE A 270 -1.49 13.89 -14.91
N ARG A 271 -0.94 14.75 -14.06
CA ARG A 271 -1.73 15.73 -13.31
C ARG A 271 -2.46 16.70 -14.23
N ASP A 272 -1.76 17.24 -15.23
CA ASP A 272 -2.33 18.22 -16.15
C ASP A 272 -3.47 17.60 -16.97
N GLU A 273 -3.32 16.34 -17.42
CA GLU A 273 -4.38 15.58 -18.08
C GLU A 273 -5.58 15.31 -17.14
N LEU A 274 -5.33 14.96 -15.88
CA LEU A 274 -6.40 14.77 -14.90
C LEU A 274 -7.19 16.06 -14.65
N ARG A 275 -6.50 17.20 -14.54
CA ARG A 275 -7.12 18.51 -14.35
C ARG A 275 -7.92 18.97 -15.58
N GLU A 276 -7.45 18.65 -16.78
CA GLU A 276 -8.20 18.90 -18.01
C GLU A 276 -9.52 18.12 -18.05
N ILE A 277 -9.51 16.85 -17.62
CA ILE A 277 -10.67 15.94 -17.73
C ILE A 277 -11.64 16.13 -16.55
N TYR A 278 -11.13 16.25 -15.35
CA TYR A 278 -11.94 16.19 -14.11
C TYR A 278 -12.03 17.52 -13.36
N GLY A 279 -11.27 18.56 -13.75
CA GLY A 279 -11.15 19.78 -12.98
C GLY A 279 -10.17 19.63 -11.81
N SER A 280 -10.31 20.45 -10.76
CA SER A 280 -9.53 20.23 -9.54
C SER A 280 -10.04 18.98 -8.84
N LEU A 281 -9.14 18.09 -8.40
CA LEU A 281 -9.50 16.87 -7.65
C LEU A 281 -9.78 17.17 -6.17
N GLU A 282 -9.75 18.46 -5.78
CA GLU A 282 -10.10 18.95 -4.45
C GLU A 282 -11.61 19.17 -4.38
N GLU A 283 -12.39 18.13 -4.03
CA GLU A 283 -13.76 18.24 -3.51
C GLU A 283 -13.87 17.58 -2.13
#